data_c01a7780ba5c29720d4f414d684e2582
#
_entry.id   c01a7780ba5c29720d4f414d684e2582
#
_cell.length_a   1.000
_cell.length_b   1.000
_cell.length_c   1.000
_cell.angle_alpha   90.00
_cell.angle_beta   90.00
_cell.angle_gamma   90.00
#
_symmetry.space_group_name_H-M   'P 1'
#
loop_
_entity.id
_entity.type
_entity.pdbx_description
1 polymer ?
#
loop_
_entity_poly.entity_id
_entity_poly.type
_entity_poly.pdbx_seq_one_letter_code
_entity_poly.pdbx_strand_id
1 'polypeptide(L)'
;EINIPSNVMQIGSNAFCDTLIESIFIPSKVSKIQNDWCYSALHLKQIEIMDNNENYIYYDNSFILTKSTPENDCFDVLIFARKDIEIAIIPSFIKQIGQYAFYSCQNLKQVEISNDSELQIIDKKCFQYSSIESIMIPPKLIEIRDYAFSDCNKLIDVKIPNDSNLEKIGKNVFNSSKIEKIYIPTNISHIYEETFYNCTDLTEVEIALNSKLQIIERKAFSLTSINSICLPPSLIKINNKAFNDCDLEKIVIPTNSELHVIGTYS
;
A
#
# COMPACT_ATOMS: atom_id res chain seq x y z
N GLU A 1 -11.96 11.46 -25.23
CA GLU A 1 -11.84 12.77 -24.57
C GLU A 1 -13.11 13.09 -23.78
N ILE A 2 -12.96 13.63 -22.56
CA ILE A 2 -14.07 14.14 -21.75
C ILE A 2 -13.75 15.57 -21.31
N ASN A 3 -14.65 16.49 -21.66
CA ASN A 3 -14.65 17.85 -21.18
C ASN A 3 -15.73 18.02 -20.11
N ILE A 4 -15.33 18.09 -18.84
CA ILE A 4 -16.26 18.29 -17.73
C ILE A 4 -16.80 19.73 -17.78
N PRO A 5 -18.14 19.94 -17.76
CA PRO A 5 -18.72 21.28 -17.78
C PRO A 5 -18.24 22.15 -16.60
N SER A 6 -18.06 23.46 -16.84
CA SER A 6 -17.48 24.40 -15.87
C SER A 6 -18.31 24.60 -14.58
N ASN A 7 -19.55 24.15 -14.55
CA ASN A 7 -20.43 24.22 -13.37
C ASN A 7 -20.39 22.93 -12.50
N VAL A 8 -19.66 21.90 -12.92
CA VAL A 8 -19.49 20.68 -12.13
C VAL A 8 -18.63 20.95 -10.91
N MET A 9 -19.11 20.53 -9.75
CA MET A 9 -18.41 20.72 -8.46
C MET A 9 -17.86 19.42 -7.88
N GLN A 10 -18.37 18.26 -8.31
CA GLN A 10 -17.97 16.97 -7.78
C GLN A 10 -17.88 15.92 -8.89
N ILE A 11 -16.81 15.09 -8.83
CA ILE A 11 -16.66 13.86 -9.59
C ILE A 11 -16.91 12.71 -8.62
N GLY A 12 -17.96 11.92 -8.88
CA GLY A 12 -18.44 10.85 -8.01
C GLY A 12 -17.60 9.59 -8.06
N SER A 13 -17.96 8.65 -7.18
CA SER A 13 -17.45 7.28 -7.16
C SER A 13 -17.69 6.59 -8.49
N ASN A 14 -16.69 5.90 -9.02
CA ASN A 14 -16.74 5.15 -10.29
C ASN A 14 -17.15 5.98 -11.53
N ALA A 15 -17.07 7.32 -11.46
CA ALA A 15 -17.57 8.19 -12.53
C ALA A 15 -16.99 7.86 -13.92
N PHE A 16 -15.73 7.42 -13.97
CA PHE A 16 -15.02 7.07 -15.21
C PHE A 16 -14.33 5.70 -15.12
N CYS A 17 -14.79 4.82 -14.23
CA CYS A 17 -14.28 3.46 -14.14
C CYS A 17 -14.67 2.65 -15.38
N ASP A 18 -13.79 1.71 -15.78
CA ASP A 18 -14.00 0.81 -16.94
C ASP A 18 -14.27 1.55 -18.26
N THR A 19 -13.84 2.80 -18.36
CA THR A 19 -13.95 3.59 -19.58
C THR A 19 -12.66 3.57 -20.41
N LEU A 20 -12.82 3.77 -21.73
CA LEU A 20 -11.68 3.88 -22.67
C LEU A 20 -11.25 5.35 -22.86
N ILE A 21 -11.51 6.22 -21.89
CA ILE A 21 -11.12 7.62 -21.98
C ILE A 21 -9.59 7.75 -21.98
N GLU A 22 -9.07 8.58 -22.89
CA GLU A 22 -7.64 8.87 -23.01
C GLU A 22 -7.29 10.24 -22.43
N SER A 23 -8.26 11.16 -22.43
CA SER A 23 -8.05 12.52 -21.94
C SER A 23 -9.23 13.05 -21.13
N ILE A 24 -8.94 13.88 -20.13
CA ILE A 24 -9.93 14.55 -19.29
C ILE A 24 -9.49 15.97 -18.95
N PHE A 25 -10.44 16.91 -19.03
CA PHE A 25 -10.29 18.28 -18.56
C PHE A 25 -11.10 18.48 -17.26
N ILE A 26 -10.45 18.93 -16.19
CA ILE A 26 -11.04 19.18 -14.86
C ILE A 26 -11.14 20.70 -14.62
N PRO A 27 -12.36 21.27 -14.59
CA PRO A 27 -12.54 22.70 -14.41
C PRO A 27 -12.27 23.18 -12.97
N SER A 28 -12.12 24.49 -12.79
CA SER A 28 -11.76 25.13 -11.51
C SER A 28 -12.77 24.90 -10.38
N LYS A 29 -14.06 24.73 -10.70
CA LYS A 29 -15.11 24.54 -9.68
C LYS A 29 -15.17 23.13 -9.10
N VAL A 30 -14.44 22.16 -9.66
CA VAL A 30 -14.37 20.83 -9.08
C VAL A 30 -13.62 20.91 -7.75
N SER A 31 -14.37 20.76 -6.68
CA SER A 31 -13.86 20.81 -5.29
C SER A 31 -13.80 19.46 -4.63
N LYS A 32 -14.39 18.41 -5.26
CA LYS A 32 -14.39 17.06 -4.72
C LYS A 32 -14.26 16.01 -5.82
N ILE A 33 -13.22 15.18 -5.71
CA ILE A 33 -13.03 13.98 -6.54
C ILE A 33 -13.04 12.79 -5.57
N GLN A 34 -13.93 11.79 -5.80
CA GLN A 34 -13.95 10.57 -4.99
C GLN A 34 -12.75 9.70 -5.30
N ASN A 35 -12.23 8.96 -4.30
CA ASN A 35 -10.97 8.21 -4.43
C ASN A 35 -10.98 7.16 -5.55
N ASP A 36 -12.13 6.58 -5.86
CA ASP A 36 -12.34 5.53 -6.87
C ASP A 36 -12.93 6.05 -8.18
N TRP A 37 -12.83 7.34 -8.46
CA TRP A 37 -13.45 8.02 -9.60
C TRP A 37 -13.08 7.42 -10.97
N CYS A 38 -11.89 6.86 -11.13
CA CYS A 38 -11.37 6.32 -12.40
C CYS A 38 -10.38 5.15 -12.20
N TYR A 39 -10.54 4.34 -11.14
CA TYR A 39 -9.51 3.37 -10.75
C TYR A 39 -9.13 2.38 -11.87
N SER A 40 -10.03 2.03 -12.77
CA SER A 40 -9.82 1.12 -13.92
C SER A 40 -9.80 1.82 -15.28
N ALA A 41 -9.68 3.16 -15.34
CA ALA A 41 -9.52 3.90 -16.59
C ALA A 41 -8.08 3.76 -17.12
N LEU A 42 -7.74 2.58 -17.67
CA LEU A 42 -6.36 2.20 -18.00
C LEU A 42 -5.75 3.00 -19.17
N HIS A 43 -6.57 3.69 -19.96
CA HIS A 43 -6.14 4.47 -21.13
C HIS A 43 -5.97 5.95 -20.82
N LEU A 44 -6.30 6.43 -19.62
CA LEU A 44 -6.22 7.84 -19.26
C LEU A 44 -4.76 8.30 -19.13
N LYS A 45 -4.31 9.08 -20.13
CA LYS A 45 -2.92 9.55 -20.26
C LYS A 45 -2.78 11.06 -20.27
N GLN A 46 -3.83 11.78 -20.70
CA GLN A 46 -3.82 13.22 -20.80
C GLN A 46 -4.79 13.81 -19.78
N ILE A 47 -4.25 14.58 -18.85
CA ILE A 47 -5.02 15.22 -17.81
C ILE A 47 -4.70 16.70 -17.85
N GLU A 48 -5.72 17.51 -17.86
CA GLU A 48 -5.61 18.95 -17.74
C GLU A 48 -6.48 19.41 -16.57
N ILE A 49 -5.91 20.17 -15.67
CA ILE A 49 -6.61 20.78 -14.53
C ILE A 49 -6.46 22.29 -14.71
N MET A 50 -7.57 23.00 -14.62
CA MET A 50 -7.59 24.45 -14.80
C MET A 50 -6.70 25.15 -13.74
N ASP A 51 -5.80 26.06 -14.15
CA ASP A 51 -4.79 26.70 -13.30
C ASP A 51 -5.33 27.34 -12.03
N ASN A 52 -6.58 27.81 -12.04
CA ASN A 52 -7.26 28.39 -10.89
C ASN A 52 -8.11 27.38 -10.08
N ASN A 53 -7.88 26.09 -10.22
CA ASN A 53 -8.47 25.09 -9.32
C ASN A 53 -7.70 25.12 -7.98
N GLU A 54 -8.41 25.45 -6.90
CA GLU A 54 -7.82 25.61 -5.56
C GLU A 54 -7.62 24.28 -4.82
N ASN A 55 -8.20 23.18 -5.34
CA ASN A 55 -8.26 21.88 -4.66
C ASN A 55 -7.36 20.82 -5.29
N TYR A 56 -7.06 20.94 -6.58
CA TYR A 56 -6.31 19.94 -7.35
C TYR A 56 -5.30 20.60 -8.26
N ILE A 57 -4.15 19.94 -8.40
CA ILE A 57 -3.14 20.26 -9.42
C ILE A 57 -2.73 19.01 -10.17
N TYR A 58 -2.32 19.17 -11.42
CA TYR A 58 -1.64 18.13 -12.18
C TYR A 58 -0.14 18.36 -12.11
N TYR A 59 0.55 17.45 -11.43
CA TYR A 59 1.97 17.60 -11.09
C TYR A 59 2.83 16.69 -11.97
N ASP A 60 3.90 17.26 -12.53
CA ASP A 60 4.94 16.58 -13.30
C ASP A 60 4.41 15.64 -14.39
N ASN A 61 3.35 16.04 -15.08
CA ASN A 61 2.66 15.23 -16.10
C ASN A 61 2.35 13.77 -15.69
N SER A 62 2.28 13.48 -14.40
CA SER A 62 2.16 12.13 -13.88
C SER A 62 1.10 11.95 -12.81
N PHE A 63 0.88 12.96 -11.97
CA PHE A 63 0.09 12.84 -10.76
C PHE A 63 -0.99 13.89 -10.62
N ILE A 64 -2.16 13.52 -10.09
CA ILE A 64 -3.10 14.50 -9.51
C ILE A 64 -2.83 14.57 -8.01
N LEU A 65 -2.56 15.77 -7.53
CA LEU A 65 -2.37 16.05 -6.12
C LEU A 65 -3.53 16.87 -5.56
N THR A 66 -3.81 16.66 -4.27
CA THR A 66 -4.76 17.44 -3.49
C THR A 66 -4.16 17.79 -2.12
N LYS A 67 -4.88 18.56 -1.33
CA LYS A 67 -4.51 18.97 0.02
C LYS A 67 -5.04 17.98 1.05
N SER A 68 -4.29 17.70 2.11
CA SER A 68 -4.73 16.85 3.23
C SER A 68 -5.87 17.48 4.03
N THR A 69 -5.86 18.82 4.15
CA THR A 69 -6.95 19.62 4.71
C THR A 69 -7.16 20.89 3.87
N PRO A 70 -8.38 21.47 3.86
CA PRO A 70 -8.65 22.70 3.09
C PRO A 70 -7.77 23.90 3.49
N GLU A 71 -7.31 23.93 4.74
CA GLU A 71 -6.48 25.02 5.30
C GLU A 71 -4.99 24.82 4.96
N ASN A 72 -4.61 23.67 4.42
CA ASN A 72 -3.24 23.42 4.03
C ASN A 72 -2.92 24.15 2.72
N ASP A 73 -1.80 24.86 2.67
CA ASP A 73 -1.32 25.53 1.46
C ASP A 73 -0.61 24.55 0.51
N CYS A 74 -0.20 23.37 1.01
CA CYS A 74 0.53 22.38 0.25
C CYS A 74 -0.37 21.28 -0.32
N PHE A 75 -0.15 20.89 -1.56
CA PHE A 75 -0.78 19.73 -2.20
C PHE A 75 0.02 18.46 -1.83
N ASP A 76 -0.22 17.93 -0.64
CA ASP A 76 0.57 16.88 0.01
C ASP A 76 -0.03 15.47 -0.07
N VAL A 77 -1.12 15.32 -0.82
CA VAL A 77 -1.79 14.03 -1.05
C VAL A 77 -1.83 13.69 -2.54
N LEU A 78 -1.23 12.57 -2.94
CA LEU A 78 -1.28 12.04 -4.29
C LEU A 78 -2.52 11.16 -4.42
N ILE A 79 -3.49 11.56 -5.27
CA ILE A 79 -4.77 10.83 -5.43
C ILE A 79 -4.90 10.05 -6.74
N PHE A 80 -4.03 10.31 -7.71
CA PHE A 80 -4.04 9.60 -8.98
C PHE A 80 -2.64 9.63 -9.61
N ALA A 81 -2.26 8.50 -10.21
CA ALA A 81 -1.08 8.39 -11.08
C ALA A 81 -1.50 7.89 -12.46
N ARG A 82 -0.90 8.46 -13.49
CA ARG A 82 -1.07 8.00 -14.88
C ARG A 82 -0.78 6.51 -15.00
N LYS A 83 -1.60 5.79 -15.77
CA LYS A 83 -1.54 4.32 -15.86
C LYS A 83 -0.42 3.78 -16.76
N ASP A 84 0.20 4.64 -17.54
CA ASP A 84 1.27 4.28 -18.49
C ASP A 84 2.69 4.55 -17.97
N ILE A 85 2.85 5.06 -16.75
CA ILE A 85 4.18 5.29 -16.17
C ILE A 85 4.86 3.97 -15.79
N GLU A 86 6.17 3.88 -16.05
CA GLU A 86 7.00 2.73 -15.65
C GLU A 86 7.71 2.97 -14.32
N ILE A 87 8.08 4.21 -14.05
CA ILE A 87 8.76 4.63 -12.82
C ILE A 87 7.97 5.80 -12.24
N ALA A 88 7.65 5.72 -10.96
CA ALA A 88 7.00 6.80 -10.21
C ALA A 88 7.99 7.39 -9.20
N ILE A 89 8.39 8.64 -9.38
CA ILE A 89 9.23 9.38 -8.44
C ILE A 89 8.29 10.18 -7.53
N ILE A 90 8.15 9.75 -6.27
CA ILE A 90 7.25 10.42 -5.31
C ILE A 90 7.92 11.67 -4.76
N PRO A 91 7.34 12.87 -4.95
CA PRO A 91 7.91 14.10 -4.40
C PRO A 91 8.05 14.03 -2.87
N SER A 92 9.17 14.53 -2.34
CA SER A 92 9.50 14.39 -0.91
C SER A 92 8.50 15.06 0.04
N PHE A 93 7.75 16.06 -0.44
CA PHE A 93 6.70 16.75 0.34
C PHE A 93 5.36 15.99 0.43
N ILE A 94 5.19 14.89 -0.30
CA ILE A 94 3.96 14.08 -0.24
C ILE A 94 3.90 13.38 1.11
N LYS A 95 2.80 13.56 1.83
CA LYS A 95 2.53 12.91 3.12
C LYS A 95 1.66 11.67 2.99
N GLN A 96 0.86 11.60 1.93
CA GLN A 96 -0.03 10.45 1.71
C GLN A 96 -0.11 10.08 0.24
N ILE A 97 0.05 8.79 -0.06
CA ILE A 97 -0.38 8.23 -1.34
C ILE A 97 -1.79 7.67 -1.12
N GLY A 98 -2.76 8.31 -1.77
CA GLY A 98 -4.19 8.11 -1.54
C GLY A 98 -4.72 6.78 -2.05
N GLN A 99 -5.94 6.48 -1.67
CA GLN A 99 -6.66 5.27 -2.04
C GLN A 99 -6.79 5.16 -3.57
N TYR A 100 -6.46 3.98 -4.12
CA TYR A 100 -6.47 3.66 -5.56
C TYR A 100 -5.48 4.46 -6.44
N ALA A 101 -4.59 5.27 -5.90
CA ALA A 101 -3.74 6.18 -6.68
C ALA A 101 -2.96 5.47 -7.80
N PHE A 102 -2.39 4.30 -7.52
CA PHE A 102 -1.66 3.44 -8.46
C PHE A 102 -2.39 2.12 -8.77
N TYR A 103 -3.69 2.05 -8.49
CA TYR A 103 -4.48 0.84 -8.74
C TYR A 103 -4.38 0.41 -10.21
N SER A 104 -4.10 -0.88 -10.43
CA SER A 104 -3.94 -1.46 -11.78
C SER A 104 -2.94 -0.73 -12.69
N CYS A 105 -1.90 -0.10 -12.13
CA CYS A 105 -0.79 0.44 -12.94
C CYS A 105 0.08 -0.71 -13.47
N GLN A 106 -0.34 -1.30 -14.61
CA GLN A 106 0.26 -2.50 -15.20
C GLN A 106 1.64 -2.27 -15.82
N ASN A 107 2.02 -1.03 -16.07
CA ASN A 107 3.35 -0.67 -16.59
C ASN A 107 4.33 -0.29 -15.47
N LEU A 108 3.83 -0.01 -14.26
CA LEU A 108 4.64 0.45 -13.14
C LEU A 108 5.56 -0.66 -12.63
N LYS A 109 6.87 -0.44 -12.73
CA LYS A 109 7.91 -1.36 -12.26
C LYS A 109 8.51 -0.91 -10.93
N GLN A 110 8.72 0.41 -10.78
CA GLN A 110 9.45 0.98 -9.67
C GLN A 110 8.76 2.22 -9.10
N VAL A 111 8.80 2.33 -7.78
CA VAL A 111 8.41 3.54 -7.04
C VAL A 111 9.61 4.04 -6.27
N GLU A 112 10.08 5.23 -6.60
CA GLU A 112 11.21 5.88 -5.95
C GLU A 112 10.70 6.84 -4.87
N ILE A 113 11.09 6.59 -3.63
CA ILE A 113 10.76 7.40 -2.47
C ILE A 113 12.07 7.77 -1.80
N SER A 114 12.35 9.07 -1.69
CA SER A 114 13.57 9.55 -1.05
C SER A 114 13.58 9.27 0.47
N ASN A 115 14.77 9.10 1.06
CA ASN A 115 14.92 8.90 2.51
C ASN A 115 14.47 10.11 3.34
N ASP A 116 14.50 11.32 2.78
CA ASP A 116 14.00 12.54 3.41
C ASP A 116 12.49 12.78 3.20
N SER A 117 11.81 11.83 2.55
CA SER A 117 10.37 11.91 2.27
C SER A 117 9.55 12.15 3.53
N GLU A 118 8.51 12.98 3.39
CA GLU A 118 7.51 13.23 4.43
C GLU A 118 6.35 12.22 4.40
N LEU A 119 6.46 11.14 3.60
CA LEU A 119 5.41 10.15 3.43
C LEU A 119 5.12 9.41 4.74
N GLN A 120 3.86 9.48 5.18
CA GLN A 120 3.37 8.86 6.42
C GLN A 120 2.37 7.75 6.16
N ILE A 121 1.60 7.82 5.07
CA ILE A 121 0.50 6.90 4.79
C ILE A 121 0.54 6.42 3.34
N ILE A 122 0.50 5.08 3.17
CA ILE A 122 0.11 4.42 1.92
C ILE A 122 -1.31 3.89 2.14
N ASP A 123 -2.28 4.47 1.42
CA ASP A 123 -3.71 4.23 1.69
C ASP A 123 -4.23 2.93 1.04
N LYS A 124 -5.49 2.61 1.34
CA LYS A 124 -6.15 1.36 0.92
C LYS A 124 -6.09 1.16 -0.59
N LYS A 125 -5.74 -0.07 -1.00
CA LYS A 125 -5.73 -0.49 -2.41
C LYS A 125 -4.87 0.38 -3.33
N CYS A 126 -3.93 1.13 -2.75
CA CYS A 126 -3.13 2.12 -3.45
C CYS A 126 -2.42 1.54 -4.67
N PHE A 127 -1.74 0.39 -4.52
CA PHE A 127 -1.02 -0.32 -5.57
C PHE A 127 -1.68 -1.64 -5.97
N GLN A 128 -2.90 -1.93 -5.50
CA GLN A 128 -3.55 -3.21 -5.80
C GLN A 128 -3.60 -3.46 -7.31
N TYR A 129 -3.26 -4.69 -7.73
CA TYR A 129 -3.14 -5.14 -9.14
C TYR A 129 -2.08 -4.39 -9.96
N SER A 130 -1.16 -3.64 -9.35
CA SER A 130 -0.05 -3.02 -10.10
C SER A 130 1.05 -4.04 -10.41
N SER A 131 1.90 -3.70 -11.39
CA SER A 131 3.07 -4.52 -11.76
C SER A 131 4.36 -4.08 -11.07
N ILE A 132 4.25 -3.38 -9.94
CA ILE A 132 5.42 -2.97 -9.16
C ILE A 132 6.28 -4.17 -8.78
N GLU A 133 7.60 -4.07 -8.99
CA GLU A 133 8.56 -5.15 -8.72
C GLU A 133 9.25 -4.99 -7.36
N SER A 134 9.48 -3.75 -6.95
CA SER A 134 10.12 -3.45 -5.67
C SER A 134 9.70 -2.10 -5.09
N ILE A 135 9.80 -1.98 -3.76
CA ILE A 135 9.59 -0.71 -3.07
C ILE A 135 10.48 -0.61 -1.84
N MET A 136 11.07 0.59 -1.63
CA MET A 136 11.72 0.95 -0.38
C MET A 136 10.77 1.80 0.46
N ILE A 137 10.46 1.32 1.66
CA ILE A 137 9.60 2.02 2.62
C ILE A 137 10.43 3.13 3.30
N PRO A 138 10.02 4.41 3.22
CA PRO A 138 10.78 5.49 3.85
C PRO A 138 10.66 5.42 5.38
N PRO A 139 11.68 5.89 6.13
CA PRO A 139 11.70 5.78 7.60
C PRO A 139 10.51 6.44 8.31
N LYS A 140 9.95 7.53 7.74
CA LYS A 140 8.82 8.27 8.33
C LYS A 140 7.45 7.65 8.06
N LEU A 141 7.35 6.57 7.27
CA LEU A 141 6.07 5.91 7.02
C LEU A 141 5.52 5.31 8.32
N ILE A 142 4.25 5.60 8.63
CA ILE A 142 3.57 5.16 9.85
C ILE A 142 2.61 4.00 9.56
N GLU A 143 1.89 4.07 8.43
CA GLU A 143 0.82 3.12 8.13
C GLU A 143 0.80 2.71 6.65
N ILE A 144 0.68 1.40 6.42
CA ILE A 144 0.28 0.80 5.15
C ILE A 144 -1.11 0.20 5.36
N ARG A 145 -2.12 0.73 4.66
CA ARG A 145 -3.52 0.36 4.85
C ARG A 145 -3.93 -0.87 4.05
N ASP A 146 -5.14 -1.36 4.37
CA ASP A 146 -5.66 -2.63 3.85
C ASP A 146 -5.57 -2.74 2.32
N TYR A 147 -5.14 -3.91 1.83
CA TYR A 147 -5.01 -4.25 0.42
C TYR A 147 -4.02 -3.38 -0.38
N ALA A 148 -3.15 -2.60 0.27
CA ALA A 148 -2.32 -1.61 -0.43
C ALA A 148 -1.47 -2.21 -1.56
N PHE A 149 -0.93 -3.41 -1.38
CA PHE A 149 -0.13 -4.16 -2.36
C PHE A 149 -0.73 -5.53 -2.69
N SER A 150 -2.04 -5.74 -2.41
CA SER A 150 -2.71 -6.99 -2.75
C SER A 150 -2.67 -7.24 -4.25
N ASP A 151 -2.46 -8.50 -4.64
CA ASP A 151 -2.42 -8.93 -6.04
C ASP A 151 -1.31 -8.24 -6.89
N CYS A 152 -0.26 -7.74 -6.24
CA CYS A 152 0.94 -7.25 -6.93
C CYS A 152 1.81 -8.43 -7.34
N ASN A 153 1.43 -9.10 -8.44
CA ASN A 153 2.01 -10.37 -8.90
C ASN A 153 3.50 -10.33 -9.27
N LYS A 154 4.10 -9.14 -9.30
CA LYS A 154 5.53 -8.94 -9.62
C LYS A 154 6.30 -8.36 -8.45
N LEU A 155 5.65 -8.05 -7.32
CA LEU A 155 6.31 -7.48 -6.15
C LEU A 155 7.14 -8.57 -5.44
N ILE A 156 8.46 -8.50 -5.60
CA ILE A 156 9.42 -9.45 -5.04
C ILE A 156 10.10 -8.88 -3.80
N ASP A 157 10.43 -7.59 -3.82
CA ASP A 157 11.28 -6.96 -2.80
C ASP A 157 10.59 -5.78 -2.12
N VAL A 158 10.40 -5.89 -0.80
CA VAL A 158 9.88 -4.82 0.06
C VAL A 158 10.91 -4.52 1.13
N LYS A 159 11.66 -3.42 0.97
CA LYS A 159 12.69 -3.01 1.92
C LYS A 159 12.13 -2.11 2.99
N ILE A 160 12.10 -2.58 4.22
CA ILE A 160 11.72 -1.80 5.41
C ILE A 160 13.00 -1.54 6.22
N PRO A 161 13.39 -0.28 6.44
CA PRO A 161 14.61 0.02 7.19
C PRO A 161 14.47 -0.28 8.69
N ASN A 162 15.59 -0.56 9.36
CA ASN A 162 15.59 -0.90 10.78
C ASN A 162 15.13 0.25 11.70
N ASP A 163 15.30 1.49 11.26
CA ASP A 163 14.86 2.72 11.92
C ASP A 163 13.45 3.17 11.51
N SER A 164 12.67 2.26 10.92
CA SER A 164 11.31 2.54 10.45
C SER A 164 10.37 2.92 11.59
N ASN A 165 9.57 3.98 11.36
CA ASN A 165 8.47 4.39 12.23
C ASN A 165 7.17 3.61 11.95
N LEU A 166 7.21 2.56 11.11
CA LEU A 166 6.03 1.81 10.71
C LEU A 166 5.38 1.13 11.92
N GLU A 167 4.12 1.48 12.20
CA GLU A 167 3.32 1.00 13.33
C GLU A 167 2.22 0.03 12.88
N LYS A 168 1.81 0.11 11.60
CA LYS A 168 0.72 -0.71 11.10
C LYS A 168 0.92 -1.15 9.65
N ILE A 169 0.75 -2.47 9.43
CA ILE A 169 0.56 -3.10 8.12
C ILE A 169 -0.83 -3.73 8.15
N GLY A 170 -1.76 -3.21 7.39
CA GLY A 170 -3.19 -3.57 7.42
C GLY A 170 -3.50 -4.98 6.92
N LYS A 171 -4.80 -5.30 6.83
CA LYS A 171 -5.29 -6.58 6.31
C LYS A 171 -5.00 -6.74 4.83
N ASN A 172 -4.65 -7.97 4.42
CA ASN A 172 -4.44 -8.32 3.01
C ASN A 172 -3.40 -7.43 2.27
N VAL A 173 -2.50 -6.77 2.99
CA VAL A 173 -1.59 -5.79 2.35
C VAL A 173 -0.77 -6.43 1.24
N PHE A 174 -0.20 -7.60 1.47
CA PHE A 174 0.63 -8.32 0.50
C PHE A 174 -0.03 -9.59 -0.05
N ASN A 175 -1.34 -9.75 0.16
CA ASN A 175 -2.06 -10.92 -0.31
C ASN A 175 -1.76 -11.19 -1.79
N SER A 176 -1.37 -12.42 -2.11
CA SER A 176 -1.04 -12.87 -3.48
C SER A 176 0.09 -12.07 -4.16
N SER A 177 1.00 -11.48 -3.39
CA SER A 177 2.25 -10.92 -3.91
C SER A 177 3.35 -11.99 -4.03
N LYS A 178 4.45 -11.64 -4.70
CA LYS A 178 5.61 -12.52 -4.95
C LYS A 178 6.81 -12.20 -4.07
N ILE A 179 6.56 -11.58 -2.89
CA ILE A 179 7.64 -11.26 -1.96
C ILE A 179 8.35 -12.55 -1.50
N GLU A 180 9.68 -12.53 -1.51
CA GLU A 180 10.50 -13.66 -1.08
C GLU A 180 10.90 -13.55 0.40
N LYS A 181 11.09 -12.32 0.87
CA LYS A 181 11.52 -12.01 2.24
C LYS A 181 10.80 -10.79 2.78
N ILE A 182 10.58 -10.77 4.11
CA ILE A 182 10.02 -9.59 4.77
C ILE A 182 10.64 -9.38 6.14
N TYR A 183 10.96 -8.13 6.44
CA TYR A 183 11.35 -7.66 7.77
C TYR A 183 10.16 -7.02 8.47
N ILE A 184 9.85 -7.49 9.69
CA ILE A 184 8.79 -6.95 10.56
C ILE A 184 9.43 -6.02 11.59
N PRO A 185 9.27 -4.69 11.48
CA PRO A 185 9.95 -3.72 12.35
C PRO A 185 9.38 -3.70 13.78
N THR A 186 10.13 -3.09 14.67
CA THR A 186 9.90 -3.12 16.14
C THR A 186 8.49 -2.69 16.55
N ASN A 187 7.92 -1.67 15.90
CA ASN A 187 6.66 -1.07 16.35
C ASN A 187 5.39 -1.80 15.86
N ILE A 188 5.52 -2.82 15.02
CA ILE A 188 4.38 -3.63 14.58
C ILE A 188 3.90 -4.49 15.74
N SER A 189 2.67 -4.24 16.21
CA SER A 189 2.03 -5.01 17.28
C SER A 189 1.15 -6.15 16.78
N HIS A 190 0.67 -6.08 15.52
CA HIS A 190 -0.20 -7.07 14.92
C HIS A 190 0.22 -7.39 13.48
N ILE A 191 0.25 -8.66 13.13
CA ILE A 191 0.18 -9.09 11.73
C ILE A 191 -1.27 -9.44 11.49
N TYR A 192 -1.97 -8.56 10.76
CA TYR A 192 -3.41 -8.64 10.57
C TYR A 192 -3.84 -9.81 9.67
N GLU A 193 -5.15 -9.99 9.60
CA GLU A 193 -5.77 -11.06 8.81
C GLU A 193 -5.31 -11.02 7.35
N GLU A 194 -4.83 -12.17 6.88
CA GLU A 194 -4.44 -12.41 5.49
C GLU A 194 -3.35 -11.44 4.96
N THR A 195 -2.56 -10.80 5.83
CA THR A 195 -1.52 -9.83 5.42
C THR A 195 -0.56 -10.42 4.38
N PHE A 196 -0.13 -11.67 4.55
CA PHE A 196 0.78 -12.40 3.65
C PHE A 196 0.12 -13.66 3.05
N TYR A 197 -1.22 -13.71 3.01
CA TYR A 197 -1.94 -14.84 2.46
C TYR A 197 -1.56 -15.09 1.00
N ASN A 198 -1.29 -16.37 0.66
CA ASN A 198 -0.93 -16.77 -0.69
C ASN A 198 0.33 -16.07 -1.27
N CYS A 199 1.25 -15.64 -0.40
CA CYS A 199 2.60 -15.22 -0.81
C CYS A 199 3.45 -16.47 -1.00
N THR A 200 3.24 -17.19 -2.10
CA THR A 200 3.82 -18.51 -2.34
C THR A 200 5.34 -18.54 -2.42
N ASP A 201 5.98 -17.40 -2.64
CA ASP A 201 7.44 -17.28 -2.77
C ASP A 201 8.09 -16.79 -1.46
N LEU A 202 7.26 -16.46 -0.42
CA LEU A 202 7.76 -16.01 0.88
C LEU A 202 8.38 -17.16 1.67
N THR A 203 9.70 -17.15 1.77
CA THR A 203 10.49 -18.17 2.47
C THR A 203 11.08 -17.67 3.79
N GLU A 204 11.26 -16.37 3.94
CA GLU A 204 11.95 -15.77 5.10
C GLU A 204 11.16 -14.62 5.73
N VAL A 205 10.92 -14.74 7.04
CA VAL A 205 10.31 -13.68 7.85
C VAL A 205 11.27 -13.35 8.98
N GLU A 206 11.85 -12.17 8.92
CA GLU A 206 12.70 -11.64 9.98
C GLU A 206 11.88 -10.72 10.88
N ILE A 207 11.87 -10.97 12.19
CA ILE A 207 11.18 -10.14 13.18
C ILE A 207 12.22 -9.41 14.02
N ALA A 208 12.04 -8.09 14.20
CA ALA A 208 12.98 -7.27 14.99
C ALA A 208 13.24 -7.84 16.38
N LEU A 209 14.48 -7.78 16.86
CA LEU A 209 14.89 -8.32 18.18
C LEU A 209 14.06 -7.77 19.36
N ASN A 210 13.70 -6.49 19.32
CA ASN A 210 12.88 -5.81 20.34
C ASN A 210 11.44 -5.63 19.85
N SER A 211 10.90 -6.62 19.15
CA SER A 211 9.57 -6.57 18.56
C SER A 211 8.49 -6.37 19.60
N LYS A 212 7.50 -5.54 19.26
CA LYS A 212 6.26 -5.35 20.03
C LYS A 212 5.11 -6.24 19.51
N LEU A 213 5.40 -7.23 18.66
CA LEU A 213 4.41 -8.09 18.04
C LEU A 213 3.72 -8.95 19.11
N GLN A 214 2.40 -8.80 19.21
CA GLN A 214 1.55 -9.49 20.18
C GLN A 214 0.62 -10.51 19.53
N ILE A 215 0.12 -10.23 18.33
CA ILE A 215 -0.90 -11.07 17.71
C ILE A 215 -0.54 -11.35 16.23
N ILE A 216 -0.62 -12.62 15.87
CA ILE A 216 -0.66 -13.08 14.49
C ILE A 216 -2.09 -13.50 14.18
N GLU A 217 -2.75 -12.76 13.30
CA GLU A 217 -4.17 -12.93 12.99
C GLU A 217 -4.46 -14.12 12.07
N ARG A 218 -5.76 -14.38 11.84
CA ARG A 218 -6.25 -15.49 11.01
C ARG A 218 -5.62 -15.48 9.61
N LYS A 219 -5.06 -16.62 9.20
CA LYS A 219 -4.43 -16.84 7.87
C LYS A 219 -3.30 -15.85 7.51
N ALA A 220 -2.68 -15.19 8.48
CA ALA A 220 -1.69 -14.15 8.24
C ALA A 220 -0.54 -14.60 7.32
N PHE A 221 -0.11 -15.85 7.44
CA PHE A 221 0.95 -16.48 6.62
C PHE A 221 0.47 -17.76 5.89
N SER A 222 -0.84 -17.99 5.79
CA SER A 222 -1.35 -19.19 5.12
C SER A 222 -0.98 -19.21 3.64
N LEU A 223 -0.64 -20.39 3.10
CA LEU A 223 -0.17 -20.61 1.72
C LEU A 223 1.13 -19.83 1.40
N THR A 224 2.07 -19.80 2.35
CA THR A 224 3.44 -19.31 2.13
C THR A 224 4.43 -20.45 2.13
N SER A 225 5.63 -20.24 1.61
CA SER A 225 6.74 -21.22 1.62
C SER A 225 7.70 -21.03 2.80
N ILE A 226 7.21 -20.46 3.91
CA ILE A 226 8.02 -20.30 5.13
C ILE A 226 8.30 -21.67 5.71
N ASN A 227 9.58 -22.04 5.83
CA ASN A 227 10.00 -23.32 6.43
C ASN A 227 10.39 -23.18 7.92
N SER A 228 10.76 -21.98 8.35
CA SER A 228 11.12 -21.73 9.74
C SER A 228 10.79 -20.28 10.15
N ILE A 229 10.42 -20.10 11.42
CA ILE A 229 10.17 -18.77 11.98
C ILE A 229 10.61 -18.72 13.44
N CYS A 230 11.25 -17.58 13.82
CA CYS A 230 11.57 -17.25 15.21
C CYS A 230 10.54 -16.24 15.73
N LEU A 231 9.72 -16.65 16.71
CA LEU A 231 8.70 -15.80 17.30
C LEU A 231 9.30 -14.90 18.40
N PRO A 232 8.84 -13.65 18.54
CA PRO A 232 9.36 -12.78 19.59
C PRO A 232 8.75 -13.12 20.96
N PRO A 233 9.44 -12.78 22.07
CA PRO A 233 8.92 -13.00 23.42
C PRO A 233 7.58 -12.34 23.70
N SER A 234 7.34 -11.17 23.10
CA SER A 234 6.12 -10.37 23.24
C SER A 234 4.86 -10.97 22.62
N LEU A 235 5.01 -12.07 21.86
CA LEU A 235 3.86 -12.68 21.17
C LEU A 235 2.92 -13.36 22.18
N ILE A 236 1.65 -12.97 22.17
CA ILE A 236 0.60 -13.44 23.08
C ILE A 236 -0.29 -14.48 22.42
N LYS A 237 -0.57 -14.29 21.10
CA LYS A 237 -1.59 -15.07 20.43
C LYS A 237 -1.28 -15.33 18.95
N ILE A 238 -1.52 -16.57 18.53
CA ILE A 238 -1.57 -17.02 17.13
C ILE A 238 -3.01 -17.43 16.85
N ASN A 239 -3.67 -16.80 15.91
CA ASN A 239 -5.06 -17.09 15.55
C ASN A 239 -5.17 -18.26 14.54
N ASN A 240 -6.42 -18.72 14.35
CA ASN A 240 -6.73 -19.91 13.53
C ASN A 240 -6.12 -19.78 12.10
N LYS A 241 -5.52 -20.85 11.63
CA LYS A 241 -4.95 -20.99 10.29
C LYS A 241 -3.84 -19.99 10.00
N ALA A 242 -3.17 -19.44 11.01
CA ALA A 242 -2.14 -18.41 10.79
C ALA A 242 -1.03 -18.88 9.86
N PHE A 243 -0.63 -20.15 9.97
CA PHE A 243 0.40 -20.80 9.14
C PHE A 243 -0.15 -22.02 8.36
N ASN A 244 -1.47 -22.06 8.10
CA ASN A 244 -2.08 -23.19 7.39
C ASN A 244 -1.53 -23.31 5.95
N ASP A 245 -1.24 -24.53 5.53
CA ASP A 245 -0.65 -24.82 4.22
C ASP A 245 0.69 -24.11 3.96
N CYS A 246 1.51 -23.93 5.01
CA CYS A 246 2.92 -23.52 4.90
C CYS A 246 3.83 -24.74 4.89
N ASP A 247 5.04 -24.59 4.34
CA ASP A 247 6.12 -25.60 4.39
C ASP A 247 6.86 -25.61 5.75
N LEU A 248 6.18 -25.28 6.84
CA LEU A 248 6.77 -24.96 8.14
C LEU A 248 7.30 -26.22 8.85
N GLU A 249 8.63 -26.35 8.92
CA GLU A 249 9.32 -27.45 9.59
C GLU A 249 9.74 -27.08 11.04
N LYS A 250 9.95 -25.77 11.29
CA LYS A 250 10.49 -25.33 12.57
C LYS A 250 9.89 -24.01 13.04
N ILE A 251 9.37 -24.00 14.29
CA ILE A 251 9.00 -22.79 15.01
C ILE A 251 9.92 -22.67 16.23
N VAL A 252 10.59 -21.54 16.38
CA VAL A 252 11.39 -21.23 17.58
C VAL A 252 10.57 -20.31 18.46
N ILE A 253 10.20 -20.81 19.65
CA ILE A 253 9.50 -20.06 20.69
C ILE A 253 10.49 -19.83 21.83
N PRO A 254 10.82 -18.58 22.19
CA PRO A 254 11.78 -18.30 23.26
C PRO A 254 11.25 -18.74 24.63
N THR A 255 12.14 -19.07 25.55
CA THR A 255 11.79 -19.58 26.89
C THR A 255 11.05 -18.56 27.75
N ASN A 256 11.21 -17.26 27.48
CA ASN A 256 10.51 -16.16 28.12
C ASN A 256 9.28 -15.67 27.31
N SER A 257 8.71 -16.53 26.47
CA SER A 257 7.56 -16.19 25.63
C SER A 257 6.30 -15.94 26.46
N GLU A 258 5.53 -14.93 26.07
CA GLU A 258 4.19 -14.60 26.60
C GLU A 258 3.06 -15.32 25.83
N LEU A 259 3.38 -16.28 24.98
CA LEU A 259 2.40 -16.97 24.11
C LEU A 259 1.44 -17.83 24.96
N HIS A 260 0.15 -17.49 24.91
CA HIS A 260 -0.90 -18.15 25.70
C HIS A 260 -1.92 -18.90 24.80
N VAL A 261 -2.06 -18.49 23.54
CA VAL A 261 -3.09 -19.03 22.63
C VAL A 261 -2.50 -19.39 21.28
N ILE A 262 -2.70 -20.64 20.89
CA ILE A 262 -2.45 -21.13 19.53
C ILE A 262 -3.78 -21.62 18.97
N GLY A 263 -4.24 -21.02 17.89
CA GLY A 263 -5.50 -21.33 17.26
C GLY A 263 -5.51 -22.69 16.51
N THR A 264 -6.67 -23.08 16.00
CA THR A 264 -6.82 -24.32 15.24
C THR A 264 -6.17 -24.20 13.86
N TYR A 265 -5.48 -25.27 13.44
CA TYR A 265 -4.75 -25.32 12.15
C TYR A 265 -3.69 -24.20 12.02
N SER A 266 -3.10 -23.78 13.12
CA SER A 266 -2.07 -22.73 13.16
C SER A 266 -0.69 -23.33 13.00
#